data_32feb0f094b8edfba16c256c7122c87c
#
_entry.id   32feb0f094b8edfba16c256c7122c87c
#
_cell.length_a   1.000
_cell.length_b   1.000
_cell.length_c   1.000
_cell.angle_alpha   90.00
_cell.angle_beta   90.00
_cell.angle_gamma   90.00
#
_symmetry.space_group_name_H-M   'P 1'
#
loop_
_entity.id
_entity.type
_entity.pdbx_description
1 polymer ?
#
loop_
_entity_poly.entity_id
_entity_poly.type
_entity_poly.pdbx_seq_one_letter_code
_entity_poly.pdbx_strand_id
1 'polypeptide(L)'
;MNPDKQTWDLLISALKGTLSDAEQCEFDQWVASAENRRFYNNLTRVWREIQQRASAYEPDRDRLWQQLQQRIGTYEIPHADAAPKRRRSHLLQTAIAVAAAVVVTLFVARTDTFRPAADAAEQQLCAFEGKSQARLADGSTVWLHGGSTLTYDARFAAGERRVKLHGEGFFDIAKDPERPFTVEIEGLKVCVHGTKFNVRTSADNGISISLVEGSVSLDAGSGSRRLLRPGEIACYDPDTRKIAIGRGNVAMESCWAAGKLSFERQSLGDICRYMARWYDIEIHIAPAIAHNYAYTFTITNEPLEEILRIMSRINPIAYTFAKDNSVTISELE
;
A
#
# COMPACT_ATOMS: atom_id res chain seq x y z
N MET A 1 27.61 0.37 1.48
CA MET A 1 27.71 -0.99 2.02
C MET A 1 26.40 -1.34 2.71
N ASN A 2 25.72 -2.41 2.30
CA ASN A 2 24.47 -2.86 2.94
C ASN A 2 24.82 -4.12 3.74
N PRO A 3 24.85 -4.05 5.10
CA PRO A 3 25.16 -5.21 5.94
C PRO A 3 24.13 -6.32 5.69
N ASP A 4 24.57 -7.59 5.77
CA ASP A 4 23.66 -8.72 5.75
C ASP A 4 22.81 -8.80 7.02
N LYS A 5 21.84 -9.71 7.05
CA LYS A 5 20.91 -9.83 8.19
C LYS A 5 21.62 -10.13 9.50
N GLN A 6 22.63 -10.97 9.47
CA GLN A 6 23.40 -11.37 10.66
C GLN A 6 24.20 -10.19 11.21
N THR A 7 24.83 -9.40 10.35
CA THR A 7 25.52 -8.15 10.72
C THR A 7 24.54 -7.11 11.29
N TRP A 8 23.32 -7.01 10.76
CA TRP A 8 22.30 -6.12 11.32
C TRP A 8 21.87 -6.53 12.74
N ASP A 9 21.66 -7.82 13.00
CA ASP A 9 21.31 -8.31 14.33
C ASP A 9 22.42 -8.00 15.34
N LEU A 10 23.68 -8.18 14.94
CA LEU A 10 24.87 -7.83 15.74
C LEU A 10 24.94 -6.32 16.04
N LEU A 11 24.70 -5.47 15.05
CA LEU A 11 24.68 -4.00 15.22
C LEU A 11 23.56 -3.52 16.14
N ILE A 12 22.38 -4.12 16.05
CA ILE A 12 21.26 -3.82 16.91
C ILE A 12 21.55 -4.22 18.37
N SER A 13 22.14 -5.38 18.59
CA SER A 13 22.59 -5.83 19.92
C SER A 13 23.65 -4.91 20.49
N ALA A 14 24.60 -4.45 19.67
CA ALA A 14 25.62 -3.46 20.03
C ALA A 14 25.00 -2.12 20.45
N LEU A 15 24.02 -1.61 19.71
CA LEU A 15 23.32 -0.35 20.02
C LEU A 15 22.49 -0.44 21.29
N LYS A 16 21.93 -1.61 21.60
CA LYS A 16 21.17 -1.89 22.84
C LYS A 16 22.05 -2.20 24.03
N GLY A 17 23.34 -2.47 23.84
CA GLY A 17 24.26 -2.89 24.90
C GLY A 17 23.99 -4.30 25.42
N THR A 18 23.47 -5.20 24.58
CA THR A 18 23.07 -6.58 24.93
C THR A 18 23.93 -7.65 24.24
N LEU A 19 25.14 -7.28 23.80
CA LEU A 19 26.07 -8.24 23.19
C LEU A 19 26.52 -9.29 24.19
N SER A 20 26.58 -10.57 23.79
CA SER A 20 27.27 -11.63 24.48
C SER A 20 28.78 -11.55 24.24
N ASP A 21 29.59 -12.25 25.05
CA ASP A 21 31.07 -12.26 24.89
C ASP A 21 31.51 -12.71 23.49
N ALA A 22 30.80 -13.68 22.89
CA ALA A 22 31.09 -14.16 21.54
C ALA A 22 30.75 -13.11 20.47
N GLU A 23 29.59 -12.46 20.59
CA GLU A 23 29.13 -11.39 19.68
C GLU A 23 30.00 -10.13 19.82
N GLN A 24 30.52 -9.84 21.01
CA GLN A 24 31.47 -8.75 21.23
C GLN A 24 32.74 -8.94 20.42
N CYS A 25 33.30 -10.14 20.40
CA CYS A 25 34.49 -10.45 19.62
C CYS A 25 34.24 -10.31 18.09
N GLU A 26 33.08 -10.75 17.63
CA GLU A 26 32.65 -10.59 16.22
C GLU A 26 32.45 -9.14 15.85
N PHE A 27 31.80 -8.35 16.72
CA PHE A 27 31.61 -6.93 16.56
C PHE A 27 32.94 -6.16 16.50
N ASP A 28 33.91 -6.48 17.38
CA ASP A 28 35.20 -5.82 17.41
C ASP A 28 36.01 -6.09 16.13
N GLN A 29 35.91 -7.31 15.58
CA GLN A 29 36.48 -7.65 14.27
C GLN A 29 35.82 -6.87 13.14
N TRP A 30 34.49 -6.77 13.16
CA TRP A 30 33.74 -6.05 12.15
C TRP A 30 34.06 -4.54 12.16
N VAL A 31 34.12 -3.89 13.33
CA VAL A 31 34.41 -2.46 13.54
C VAL A 31 35.91 -2.14 13.30
N ALA A 32 36.80 -3.12 13.19
CA ALA A 32 38.21 -2.89 12.89
C ALA A 32 38.43 -2.12 11.58
N SER A 33 37.57 -2.33 10.58
CA SER A 33 37.57 -1.57 9.33
C SER A 33 37.18 -0.10 9.56
N ALA A 34 37.92 0.83 8.94
CA ALA A 34 37.64 2.26 9.03
C ALA A 34 36.26 2.65 8.44
N GLU A 35 35.80 1.94 7.41
CA GLU A 35 34.50 2.12 6.79
C GLU A 35 33.37 1.68 7.71
N ASN A 36 33.47 0.48 8.27
CA ASN A 36 32.47 -0.06 9.19
C ASN A 36 32.38 0.77 10.48
N ARG A 37 33.51 1.28 10.96
CA ARG A 37 33.54 2.19 12.11
C ARG A 37 32.80 3.49 11.83
N ARG A 38 32.98 4.08 10.63
CA ARG A 38 32.23 5.28 10.23
C ARG A 38 30.73 5.00 10.13
N PHE A 39 30.36 3.86 9.57
CA PHE A 39 28.97 3.42 9.47
C PHE A 39 28.34 3.27 10.85
N TYR A 40 28.98 2.55 11.77
CA TYR A 40 28.51 2.36 13.14
C TYR A 40 28.38 3.69 13.91
N ASN A 41 29.33 4.60 13.78
CA ASN A 41 29.27 5.92 14.40
C ASN A 41 28.06 6.74 13.92
N ASN A 42 27.75 6.68 12.62
CA ASN A 42 26.56 7.33 12.07
C ASN A 42 25.28 6.69 12.63
N LEU A 43 25.21 5.36 12.69
CA LEU A 43 24.09 4.62 13.24
C LEU A 43 23.85 4.96 14.74
N THR A 44 24.92 5.02 15.53
CA THR A 44 24.88 5.39 16.95
C THR A 44 24.37 6.83 17.16
N ARG A 45 24.72 7.74 16.25
CA ARG A 45 24.22 9.13 16.31
C ARG A 45 22.72 9.18 16.08
N VAL A 46 22.22 8.51 15.03
CA VAL A 46 20.78 8.41 14.72
C VAL A 46 20.02 7.72 15.86
N TRP A 47 20.57 6.63 16.41
CA TRP A 47 19.98 5.91 17.54
C TRP A 47 19.80 6.80 18.78
N ARG A 48 20.83 7.59 19.14
CA ARG A 48 20.76 8.54 20.25
C ARG A 48 19.73 9.64 20.01
N GLU A 49 19.63 10.16 18.80
CA GLU A 49 18.63 11.18 18.46
C GLU A 49 17.20 10.64 18.59
N ILE A 50 16.95 9.39 18.14
CA ILE A 50 15.66 8.71 18.30
C ILE A 50 15.34 8.51 19.80
N GLN A 51 16.32 8.05 20.60
CA GLN A 51 16.12 7.85 22.04
C GLN A 51 15.83 9.18 22.77
N GLN A 52 16.53 10.26 22.42
CA GLN A 52 16.27 11.58 23.00
C GLN A 52 14.86 12.09 22.66
N ARG A 53 14.40 11.88 21.42
CA ARG A 53 13.02 12.24 21.05
C ARG A 53 11.99 11.36 21.72
N ALA A 54 12.26 10.08 21.88
CA ALA A 54 11.37 9.15 22.56
C ALA A 54 11.29 9.41 24.07
N SER A 55 12.41 9.76 24.72
CA SER A 55 12.43 10.11 26.16
C SER A 55 11.86 11.49 26.46
N ALA A 56 11.85 12.41 25.49
CA ALA A 56 11.20 13.71 25.60
C ALA A 56 9.67 13.66 25.41
N TYR A 57 9.13 12.50 24.99
CA TYR A 57 7.71 12.30 24.87
C TYR A 57 7.14 11.82 26.20
N GLU A 58 6.75 12.77 27.05
CA GLU A 58 5.88 12.51 28.20
C GLU A 58 4.41 12.62 27.74
N PRO A 59 3.68 11.50 27.67
CA PRO A 59 2.25 11.55 27.41
C PRO A 59 1.58 12.25 28.60
N ASP A 60 0.85 13.34 28.36
CA ASP A 60 0.03 14.02 29.36
C ASP A 60 -1.10 13.09 29.78
N ARG A 61 -0.80 12.26 30.81
CA ARG A 61 -1.73 11.24 31.33
C ARG A 61 -3.01 11.86 31.87
N ASP A 62 -2.92 13.06 32.48
CA ASP A 62 -4.07 13.71 33.07
C ASP A 62 -5.01 14.24 32.00
N ARG A 63 -4.46 14.80 30.93
CA ARG A 63 -5.24 15.24 29.77
C ARG A 63 -5.89 14.07 29.03
N LEU A 64 -5.15 12.97 28.83
CA LEU A 64 -5.69 11.75 28.22
C LEU A 64 -6.76 11.10 29.10
N TRP A 65 -6.57 11.12 30.44
CA TRP A 65 -7.53 10.61 31.41
C TRP A 65 -8.80 11.46 31.46
N GLN A 66 -8.69 12.79 31.45
CA GLN A 66 -9.83 13.70 31.36
C GLN A 66 -10.61 13.53 30.06
N GLN A 67 -9.92 13.36 28.91
CA GLN A 67 -10.58 13.04 27.65
C GLN A 67 -11.29 11.68 27.67
N LEU A 68 -10.72 10.69 28.33
CA LEU A 68 -11.33 9.38 28.51
C LEU A 68 -12.57 9.46 29.42
N GLN A 69 -12.49 10.19 30.54
CA GLN A 69 -13.62 10.42 31.45
C GLN A 69 -14.75 11.19 30.77
N GLN A 70 -14.47 12.20 29.97
CA GLN A 70 -15.47 12.92 29.16
C GLN A 70 -16.15 12.02 28.11
N ARG A 71 -15.44 11.01 27.58
CA ARG A 71 -15.98 10.05 26.61
C ARG A 71 -16.77 8.90 27.25
N ILE A 72 -16.44 8.54 28.49
CA ILE A 72 -17.11 7.42 29.21
C ILE A 72 -18.37 7.90 29.91
N GLY A 73 -18.70 9.19 29.91
CA GLY A 73 -19.91 9.74 30.50
C GLY A 73 -20.20 9.11 31.88
N THR A 74 -20.28 9.89 32.92
CA THR A 74 -20.59 9.46 34.28
C THR A 74 -21.78 8.50 34.32
N TYR A 75 -21.51 7.18 34.41
CA TYR A 75 -22.51 6.24 34.81
C TYR A 75 -22.66 6.36 36.32
N GLU A 76 -23.56 7.26 36.78
CA GLU A 76 -24.02 7.27 38.15
C GLU A 76 -24.86 6.01 38.37
N ILE A 77 -24.33 5.10 39.17
CA ILE A 77 -25.11 4.00 39.75
C ILE A 77 -25.96 4.63 40.85
N PRO A 78 -27.29 4.65 40.75
CA PRO A 78 -28.14 5.15 41.83
C PRO A 78 -28.03 4.22 43.03
N HIS A 79 -27.48 4.71 44.14
CA HIS A 79 -27.58 4.06 45.44
C HIS A 79 -29.04 4.01 45.84
N ALA A 80 -29.53 2.81 46.06
CA ALA A 80 -30.85 2.55 46.61
C ALA A 80 -30.87 2.94 48.09
N ASP A 81 -31.50 4.06 48.45
CA ASP A 81 -31.91 4.35 49.80
C ASP A 81 -33.43 4.20 49.96
N ALA A 82 -33.72 3.57 51.08
CA ALA A 82 -34.94 3.14 51.68
C ALA A 82 -36.26 3.84 51.33
N ALA A 83 -37.30 3.01 51.16
CA ALA A 83 -38.70 3.37 50.93
C ALA A 83 -39.34 4.23 52.04
N PRO A 84 -40.41 4.97 51.65
CA PRO A 84 -41.66 4.85 52.41
C PRO A 84 -42.88 4.50 51.53
N LYS A 85 -43.79 3.83 52.22
CA LYS A 85 -45.05 3.24 51.74
C LYS A 85 -46.09 4.24 51.22
N ARG A 86 -46.86 3.77 50.19
CA ARG A 86 -48.23 4.11 49.79
C ARG A 86 -48.40 4.95 48.50
N ARG A 87 -48.91 4.39 47.45
CA ARG A 87 -50.34 4.48 47.03
C ARG A 87 -50.54 3.74 45.66
N ARG A 88 -51.55 2.91 45.62
CA ARG A 88 -51.90 1.97 44.53
C ARG A 88 -52.49 2.62 43.25
N SER A 89 -52.16 3.82 42.84
CA SER A 89 -52.71 4.41 41.61
C SER A 89 -51.64 4.78 40.52
N HIS A 90 -50.35 4.64 40.83
CA HIS A 90 -49.30 5.02 39.89
C HIS A 90 -48.66 3.85 39.07
N LEU A 91 -48.99 2.60 39.41
CA LEU A 91 -48.43 1.42 38.76
C LEU A 91 -48.81 1.30 37.27
N LEU A 92 -50.02 1.78 36.91
CA LEU A 92 -50.43 1.75 35.51
C LEU A 92 -49.76 2.87 34.66
N GLN A 93 -49.58 4.04 35.27
CA GLN A 93 -48.92 5.18 34.59
C GLN A 93 -47.41 4.97 34.43
N THR A 94 -46.74 4.35 35.43
CA THR A 94 -45.32 4.00 35.34
C THR A 94 -45.07 2.86 34.34
N ALA A 95 -45.98 1.86 34.25
CA ALA A 95 -45.88 0.79 33.26
C ALA A 95 -46.01 1.31 31.83
N ILE A 96 -46.92 2.28 31.58
CA ILE A 96 -47.08 2.94 30.29
C ILE A 96 -45.85 3.82 29.95
N ALA A 97 -45.29 4.55 30.92
CA ALA A 97 -44.10 5.36 30.74
C ALA A 97 -42.84 4.53 30.45
N VAL A 98 -42.68 3.38 31.12
CA VAL A 98 -41.58 2.44 30.86
C VAL A 98 -41.74 1.76 29.50
N ALA A 99 -42.95 1.34 29.11
CA ALA A 99 -43.20 0.78 27.80
C ALA A 99 -42.97 1.82 26.68
N ALA A 100 -43.37 3.08 26.85
CA ALA A 100 -43.10 4.15 25.91
C ALA A 100 -41.59 4.44 25.82
N ALA A 101 -40.84 4.46 26.93
CA ALA A 101 -39.40 4.65 26.95
C ALA A 101 -38.68 3.50 26.24
N VAL A 102 -39.10 2.24 26.43
CA VAL A 102 -38.53 1.08 25.74
C VAL A 102 -38.82 1.13 24.23
N VAL A 103 -40.05 1.52 23.83
CA VAL A 103 -40.39 1.67 22.42
C VAL A 103 -39.60 2.81 21.79
N VAL A 104 -39.43 3.94 22.46
CA VAL A 104 -38.59 5.08 21.98
C VAL A 104 -37.13 4.68 21.90
N THR A 105 -36.60 3.95 22.90
CA THR A 105 -35.22 3.44 22.84
C THR A 105 -35.00 2.40 21.74
N LEU A 106 -35.95 1.50 21.53
CA LEU A 106 -35.92 0.53 20.43
C LEU A 106 -36.11 1.23 19.07
N PHE A 107 -36.92 2.24 19.00
CA PHE A 107 -37.11 3.06 17.80
C PHE A 107 -35.84 3.87 17.47
N VAL A 108 -35.26 4.56 18.47
CA VAL A 108 -33.97 5.29 18.33
C VAL A 108 -32.82 4.33 18.05
N ALA A 109 -32.81 3.10 18.61
CA ALA A 109 -31.80 2.08 18.30
C ALA A 109 -31.98 1.47 16.90
N ARG A 110 -33.18 1.54 16.30
CA ARG A 110 -33.43 1.12 14.91
C ARG A 110 -33.28 2.24 13.87
N THR A 111 -33.38 3.48 14.28
CA THR A 111 -33.03 4.61 13.40
C THR A 111 -31.52 4.84 13.53
N ASP A 112 -30.77 4.60 12.46
CA ASP A 112 -29.32 4.88 12.35
C ASP A 112 -28.95 6.37 12.59
N THR A 113 -29.88 7.19 13.08
CA THR A 113 -29.78 8.63 13.28
C THR A 113 -28.89 9.03 14.46
N PHE A 114 -28.42 8.09 15.31
CA PHE A 114 -27.55 8.34 16.44
C PHE A 114 -26.25 7.53 16.41
N ARG A 115 -25.81 7.11 15.21
CA ARG A 115 -24.37 6.86 15.07
C ARG A 115 -23.73 8.24 14.91
N PRO A 116 -22.92 8.70 15.89
CA PRO A 116 -22.02 9.79 15.59
C PRO A 116 -21.26 9.34 14.35
N ALA A 117 -21.26 10.14 13.30
CA ALA A 117 -20.31 9.99 12.23
C ALA A 117 -18.95 10.07 12.94
N ALA A 118 -18.41 8.89 13.31
CA ALA A 118 -17.03 8.81 13.75
C ALA A 118 -16.27 9.39 12.57
N ASP A 119 -15.64 10.55 12.78
CA ASP A 119 -14.82 11.19 11.77
C ASP A 119 -14.05 10.09 11.06
N ALA A 120 -14.41 9.87 9.79
CA ALA A 120 -13.74 8.90 8.95
C ALA A 120 -12.29 9.36 8.92
N ALA A 121 -11.41 8.67 9.65
CA ALA A 121 -10.00 9.01 9.67
C ALA A 121 -9.46 8.69 8.28
N GLU A 122 -9.49 9.70 7.41
CA GLU A 122 -8.91 9.60 6.08
C GLU A 122 -7.42 9.31 6.24
N GLN A 123 -6.98 8.18 5.71
CA GLN A 123 -5.58 7.78 5.69
C GLN A 123 -5.01 8.01 4.30
N GLN A 124 -3.78 8.47 4.27
CA GLN A 124 -3.03 8.65 3.05
C GLN A 124 -1.80 7.77 3.09
N LEU A 125 -1.65 6.92 2.08
CA LEU A 125 -0.48 6.11 1.83
C LEU A 125 0.27 6.69 0.64
N CYS A 126 1.55 7.04 0.82
CA CYS A 126 2.40 7.58 -0.23
C CYS A 126 3.58 6.64 -0.49
N ALA A 127 3.88 6.37 -1.75
CA ALA A 127 5.11 5.76 -2.19
C ALA A 127 6.02 6.86 -2.77
N PHE A 128 7.11 7.21 -2.09
CA PHE A 128 8.02 8.27 -2.54
C PHE A 128 8.95 7.76 -3.65
N GLU A 129 9.64 6.65 -3.42
CA GLU A 129 10.54 6.00 -4.37
C GLU A 129 10.29 4.48 -4.37
N GLY A 130 10.54 3.84 -5.52
CA GLY A 130 10.35 2.41 -5.67
C GLY A 130 8.89 1.98 -5.52
N LYS A 131 8.65 0.87 -4.81
CA LYS A 131 7.29 0.35 -4.58
C LYS A 131 6.98 0.25 -3.09
N SER A 132 5.75 0.60 -2.70
CA SER A 132 5.21 0.43 -1.35
C SER A 132 4.05 -0.56 -1.37
N GLN A 133 3.94 -1.40 -0.34
CA GLN A 133 2.86 -2.37 -0.19
C GLN A 133 2.08 -2.08 1.09
N ALA A 134 0.76 -2.11 1.02
CA ALA A 134 -0.11 -2.01 2.18
C ALA A 134 -1.22 -3.04 2.15
N ARG A 135 -1.61 -3.50 3.34
CA ARG A 135 -2.80 -4.33 3.53
C ARG A 135 -3.90 -3.46 4.13
N LEU A 136 -5.04 -3.41 3.46
CA LEU A 136 -6.21 -2.64 3.88
C LEU A 136 -7.05 -3.42 4.92
N ALA A 137 -7.97 -2.71 5.58
CA ALA A 137 -8.79 -3.27 6.65
C ALA A 137 -9.75 -4.39 6.19
N ASP A 138 -10.12 -4.41 4.90
CA ASP A 138 -10.95 -5.46 4.28
C ASP A 138 -10.17 -6.72 3.88
N GLY A 139 -8.85 -6.74 4.13
CA GLY A 139 -7.94 -7.81 3.75
C GLY A 139 -7.37 -7.69 2.35
N SER A 140 -7.77 -6.68 1.57
CA SER A 140 -7.18 -6.37 0.26
C SER A 140 -5.73 -5.92 0.40
N THR A 141 -4.92 -6.20 -0.62
CA THR A 141 -3.53 -5.76 -0.69
C THR A 141 -3.36 -4.79 -1.86
N VAL A 142 -2.69 -3.68 -1.61
CA VAL A 142 -2.40 -2.68 -2.62
C VAL A 142 -0.90 -2.45 -2.68
N TRP A 143 -0.35 -2.40 -3.89
CA TRP A 143 1.00 -1.94 -4.17
C TRP A 143 0.90 -0.59 -4.84
N LEU A 144 1.70 0.37 -4.41
CA LEU A 144 1.85 1.69 -5.02
C LEU A 144 3.21 1.79 -5.67
N HIS A 145 3.24 2.28 -6.88
CA HIS A 145 4.47 2.63 -7.60
C HIS A 145 5.04 3.96 -7.07
N GLY A 146 6.34 4.21 -7.26
CA GLY A 146 6.97 5.47 -6.86
C GLY A 146 6.21 6.70 -7.35
N GLY A 147 6.12 7.74 -6.53
CA GLY A 147 5.38 8.96 -6.82
C GLY A 147 3.85 8.85 -6.67
N SER A 148 3.32 7.69 -6.26
CA SER A 148 1.87 7.45 -6.17
C SER A 148 1.32 7.64 -4.76
N THR A 149 0.04 8.01 -4.69
CA THR A 149 -0.68 8.25 -3.45
C THR A 149 -2.04 7.57 -3.47
N LEU A 150 -2.38 6.89 -2.37
CA LEU A 150 -3.69 6.28 -2.11
C LEU A 150 -4.32 6.92 -0.89
N THR A 151 -5.53 7.45 -1.04
CA THR A 151 -6.31 8.03 0.05
C THR A 151 -7.56 7.20 0.29
N TYR A 152 -7.83 6.82 1.54
CA TYR A 152 -8.97 5.95 1.88
C TYR A 152 -9.40 6.13 3.34
N ASP A 153 -10.63 5.72 3.67
CA ASP A 153 -11.08 5.60 5.06
C ASP A 153 -10.47 4.37 5.71
N ALA A 154 -9.72 4.56 6.80
CA ALA A 154 -9.01 3.50 7.52
C ALA A 154 -9.88 2.30 7.92
N ARG A 155 -11.17 2.49 8.10
CA ARG A 155 -12.11 1.47 8.56
C ARG A 155 -13.11 1.04 7.52
N PHE A 156 -13.11 1.65 6.32
CA PHE A 156 -14.20 1.53 5.35
C PHE A 156 -15.56 1.72 6.02
N ALA A 157 -15.68 2.82 6.80
CA ALA A 157 -16.90 3.18 7.51
C ALA A 157 -18.07 3.27 6.51
N ALA A 158 -19.30 3.07 7.00
CA ALA A 158 -20.53 3.08 6.21
C ALA A 158 -20.65 1.97 5.14
N GLY A 159 -19.81 0.92 5.20
CA GLY A 159 -19.94 -0.24 4.28
C GLY A 159 -19.38 -0.01 2.87
N GLU A 160 -18.83 1.16 2.58
CA GLU A 160 -18.21 1.46 1.29
C GLU A 160 -16.70 1.24 1.32
N ARG A 161 -16.19 0.39 0.41
CA ARG A 161 -14.76 0.18 0.20
C ARG A 161 -14.27 1.10 -0.91
N ARG A 162 -14.09 2.38 -0.59
CA ARG A 162 -13.72 3.41 -1.54
C ARG A 162 -12.31 3.94 -1.26
N VAL A 163 -11.52 4.06 -2.32
CA VAL A 163 -10.18 4.64 -2.30
C VAL A 163 -10.02 5.64 -3.44
N LYS A 164 -9.18 6.65 -3.26
CA LYS A 164 -8.76 7.59 -4.30
C LYS A 164 -7.31 7.33 -4.62
N LEU A 165 -7.00 7.13 -5.90
CA LEU A 165 -5.65 6.89 -6.39
C LEU A 165 -5.16 8.12 -7.15
N HIS A 166 -3.89 8.47 -6.94
CA HIS A 166 -3.10 9.34 -7.80
C HIS A 166 -1.82 8.59 -8.19
N GLY A 167 -1.49 8.56 -9.49
CA GLY A 167 -0.34 7.83 -10.01
C GLY A 167 -0.66 6.38 -10.39
N GLU A 168 0.12 5.41 -9.93
CA GLU A 168 -0.03 4.01 -10.29
C GLU A 168 -0.19 3.10 -9.08
N GLY A 169 -1.16 2.17 -9.17
CA GLY A 169 -1.41 1.17 -8.14
C GLY A 169 -1.82 -0.17 -8.73
N PHE A 170 -1.29 -1.24 -8.15
CA PHE A 170 -1.76 -2.60 -8.37
C PHE A 170 -2.60 -3.05 -7.18
N PHE A 171 -3.75 -3.64 -7.47
CA PHE A 171 -4.77 -4.00 -6.49
C PHE A 171 -5.03 -5.50 -6.54
N ASP A 172 -4.90 -6.18 -5.40
CA ASP A 172 -5.39 -7.54 -5.15
C ASP A 172 -6.52 -7.44 -4.13
N ILE A 173 -7.75 -7.33 -4.64
CA ILE A 173 -8.93 -7.02 -3.83
C ILE A 173 -9.57 -8.29 -3.29
N ALA A 174 -9.79 -8.30 -1.97
CA ALA A 174 -10.50 -9.37 -1.28
C ALA A 174 -11.92 -9.53 -1.83
N LYS A 175 -12.30 -10.80 -2.09
CA LYS A 175 -13.60 -11.13 -2.68
C LYS A 175 -14.74 -10.83 -1.69
N ASP A 176 -15.60 -9.89 -2.07
CA ASP A 176 -16.80 -9.52 -1.31
C ASP A 176 -17.88 -9.05 -2.31
N PRO A 177 -18.82 -9.94 -2.67
CA PRO A 177 -19.87 -9.64 -3.64
C PRO A 177 -20.90 -8.60 -3.15
N GLU A 178 -21.08 -8.45 -1.84
CA GLU A 178 -22.08 -7.56 -1.27
C GLU A 178 -21.58 -6.13 -1.14
N ARG A 179 -20.27 -5.94 -0.98
CA ARG A 179 -19.65 -4.63 -0.84
C ARG A 179 -18.63 -4.41 -1.95
N PRO A 180 -18.97 -3.68 -3.02
CA PRO A 180 -18.02 -3.38 -4.08
C PRO A 180 -16.85 -2.55 -3.57
N PHE A 181 -15.66 -2.79 -4.11
CA PHE A 181 -14.49 -1.95 -3.92
C PHE A 181 -14.40 -0.97 -5.08
N THR A 182 -14.24 0.31 -4.79
CA THR A 182 -14.20 1.37 -5.81
C THR A 182 -12.90 2.15 -5.74
N VAL A 183 -12.15 2.18 -6.84
CA VAL A 183 -11.02 3.10 -7.03
C VAL A 183 -11.51 4.31 -7.83
N GLU A 184 -11.33 5.50 -7.27
CA GLU A 184 -11.60 6.77 -7.93
C GLU A 184 -10.28 7.38 -8.43
N ILE A 185 -10.21 7.73 -9.70
CA ILE A 185 -9.06 8.36 -10.33
C ILE A 185 -9.51 9.28 -11.46
N GLU A 186 -9.16 10.58 -11.38
CA GLU A 186 -9.43 11.60 -12.43
C GLU A 186 -10.85 11.52 -13.04
N GLY A 187 -11.87 11.35 -12.18
CA GLY A 187 -13.27 11.29 -12.61
C GLY A 187 -13.73 9.91 -13.12
N LEU A 188 -12.85 8.93 -13.22
CA LEU A 188 -13.19 7.53 -13.49
C LEU A 188 -13.43 6.79 -12.19
N LYS A 189 -14.48 5.97 -12.12
CA LYS A 189 -14.73 4.98 -11.05
C LYS A 189 -14.48 3.58 -11.57
N VAL A 190 -13.59 2.87 -10.91
CA VAL A 190 -13.22 1.47 -11.17
C VAL A 190 -13.84 0.62 -10.08
N CYS A 191 -14.93 -0.10 -10.37
CA CYS A 191 -15.68 -0.90 -9.40
C CYS A 191 -15.40 -2.38 -9.59
N VAL A 192 -15.09 -3.09 -8.48
CA VAL A 192 -14.74 -4.50 -8.46
C VAL A 192 -15.30 -5.23 -7.24
N HIS A 193 -15.41 -6.59 -7.28
CA HIS A 193 -15.93 -7.43 -6.20
C HIS A 193 -14.93 -8.49 -5.71
N GLY A 194 -13.69 -8.45 -6.18
CA GLY A 194 -12.64 -9.44 -5.88
C GLY A 194 -11.83 -9.70 -7.15
N THR A 195 -10.81 -8.90 -7.38
CA THR A 195 -10.21 -8.69 -8.70
C THR A 195 -8.76 -8.30 -8.54
N LYS A 196 -7.89 -8.77 -9.45
CA LYS A 196 -6.50 -8.33 -9.57
C LYS A 196 -6.35 -7.47 -10.80
N PHE A 197 -5.95 -6.22 -10.61
CA PHE A 197 -5.83 -5.25 -11.70
C PHE A 197 -4.81 -4.17 -11.39
N ASN A 198 -4.27 -3.56 -12.43
CA ASN A 198 -3.39 -2.40 -12.35
C ASN A 198 -4.11 -1.15 -12.85
N VAL A 199 -3.89 -0.02 -12.21
CA VAL A 199 -4.37 1.30 -12.65
C VAL A 199 -3.18 2.22 -12.73
N ARG A 200 -2.99 2.91 -13.86
CA ARG A 200 -1.86 3.82 -14.10
C ARG A 200 -2.30 5.09 -14.79
N THR A 201 -1.85 6.23 -14.27
CA THR A 201 -1.87 7.50 -14.99
C THR A 201 -0.67 7.59 -15.92
N SER A 202 -0.87 7.84 -17.20
CA SER A 202 0.19 8.06 -18.20
C SER A 202 0.65 9.52 -18.20
N ALA A 203 1.82 9.79 -18.81
CA ALA A 203 2.39 11.14 -18.89
C ALA A 203 1.51 12.16 -19.65
N ASP A 204 0.64 11.69 -20.53
CA ASP A 204 -0.38 12.44 -21.26
C ASP A 204 -1.72 12.58 -20.50
N ASN A 205 -1.71 12.31 -19.19
CA ASN A 205 -2.88 12.27 -18.30
C ASN A 205 -3.93 11.20 -18.65
N GLY A 206 -3.69 10.34 -19.62
CA GLY A 206 -4.53 9.18 -19.89
C GLY A 206 -4.44 8.16 -18.75
N ILE A 207 -5.52 7.42 -18.50
CA ILE A 207 -5.56 6.39 -17.47
C ILE A 207 -5.68 5.01 -18.12
N SER A 208 -4.75 4.13 -17.78
CA SER A 208 -4.73 2.73 -18.22
C SER A 208 -5.17 1.81 -17.09
N ILE A 209 -6.12 0.92 -17.35
CA ILE A 209 -6.57 -0.12 -16.42
C ILE A 209 -6.34 -1.48 -17.06
N SER A 210 -5.49 -2.31 -16.46
CA SER A 210 -5.13 -3.65 -16.96
C SER A 210 -5.70 -4.72 -16.04
N LEU A 211 -6.53 -5.61 -16.55
CA LEU A 211 -7.20 -6.64 -15.77
C LEU A 211 -6.49 -8.00 -15.84
N VAL A 212 -5.98 -8.44 -14.68
CA VAL A 212 -5.31 -9.74 -14.54
C VAL A 212 -6.30 -10.87 -14.26
N GLU A 213 -7.18 -10.69 -13.25
CA GLU A 213 -8.12 -11.70 -12.78
C GLU A 213 -9.42 -11.06 -12.29
N GLY A 214 -10.55 -11.72 -12.53
CA GLY A 214 -11.86 -11.26 -12.07
C GLY A 214 -12.61 -10.44 -13.12
N SER A 215 -13.26 -9.34 -12.69
CA SER A 215 -13.99 -8.43 -13.56
C SER A 215 -13.93 -7.00 -13.02
N VAL A 216 -13.87 -6.03 -13.92
CA VAL A 216 -13.86 -4.60 -13.62
C VAL A 216 -15.01 -3.92 -14.32
N SER A 217 -15.78 -3.11 -13.60
CA SER A 217 -16.77 -2.18 -14.14
C SER A 217 -16.23 -0.76 -14.10
N LEU A 218 -16.15 -0.10 -15.25
CA LEU A 218 -15.67 1.26 -15.42
C LEU A 218 -16.84 2.22 -15.61
N ASP A 219 -16.89 3.29 -14.83
CA ASP A 219 -17.91 4.34 -14.91
C ASP A 219 -17.24 5.72 -15.02
N ALA A 220 -17.37 6.34 -16.19
CA ALA A 220 -16.84 7.67 -16.48
C ALA A 220 -17.86 8.80 -16.21
N GLY A 221 -18.98 8.50 -15.54
CA GLY A 221 -20.04 9.48 -15.27
C GLY A 221 -20.92 9.84 -16.50
N SER A 222 -20.72 9.16 -17.64
CA SER A 222 -21.49 9.36 -18.87
C SER A 222 -22.76 8.50 -18.97
N GLY A 223 -23.09 7.77 -17.89
CA GLY A 223 -24.27 6.89 -17.81
C GLY A 223 -24.08 5.50 -18.44
N SER A 224 -23.02 5.24 -19.18
CA SER A 224 -22.73 3.91 -19.74
C SER A 224 -21.54 3.27 -19.02
N ARG A 225 -21.79 2.17 -18.28
CA ARG A 225 -20.74 1.35 -17.69
C ARG A 225 -20.09 0.45 -18.74
N ARG A 226 -18.77 0.31 -18.66
CA ARG A 226 -17.99 -0.59 -19.52
C ARG A 226 -17.42 -1.71 -18.66
N LEU A 227 -17.53 -2.94 -19.12
CA LEU A 227 -16.96 -4.11 -18.46
C LEU A 227 -15.65 -4.48 -19.12
N LEU A 228 -14.64 -4.74 -18.28
CA LEU A 228 -13.32 -5.23 -18.67
C LEU A 228 -13.19 -6.70 -18.27
N ARG A 229 -12.59 -7.50 -19.13
CA ARG A 229 -12.34 -8.95 -18.95
C ARG A 229 -10.87 -9.23 -18.75
N PRO A 230 -10.49 -10.34 -18.12
CA PRO A 230 -9.08 -10.73 -17.98
C PRO A 230 -8.35 -10.75 -19.34
N GLY A 231 -7.13 -10.17 -19.35
CA GLY A 231 -6.32 -9.99 -20.55
C GLY A 231 -6.66 -8.74 -21.38
N GLU A 232 -7.64 -7.94 -20.96
CA GLU A 232 -7.97 -6.67 -21.59
C GLU A 232 -7.35 -5.49 -20.85
N ILE A 233 -7.10 -4.40 -21.58
CA ILE A 233 -6.65 -3.11 -21.11
C ILE A 233 -7.66 -2.06 -21.56
N ALA A 234 -8.11 -1.24 -20.62
CA ALA A 234 -8.91 -0.04 -20.91
C ALA A 234 -8.01 1.19 -20.84
N CYS A 235 -8.15 2.08 -21.84
CA CYS A 235 -7.56 3.41 -21.84
C CYS A 235 -8.70 4.43 -21.69
N TYR A 236 -8.62 5.24 -20.65
CA TYR A 236 -9.57 6.31 -20.37
C TYR A 236 -8.89 7.66 -20.60
N ASP A 237 -9.57 8.51 -21.32
CA ASP A 237 -9.19 9.90 -21.56
C ASP A 237 -10.06 10.81 -20.68
N PRO A 238 -9.49 11.49 -19.66
CA PRO A 238 -10.24 12.35 -18.75
C PRO A 238 -10.90 13.55 -19.42
N ASP A 239 -10.29 14.10 -20.47
CA ASP A 239 -10.78 15.30 -21.15
C ASP A 239 -12.04 14.98 -21.98
N THR A 240 -12.01 13.88 -22.72
CA THR A 240 -13.15 13.45 -23.56
C THR A 240 -14.09 12.48 -22.85
N ARG A 241 -13.71 11.95 -21.67
CA ARG A 241 -14.41 10.92 -20.91
C ARG A 241 -14.68 9.63 -21.71
N LYS A 242 -13.86 9.36 -22.70
CA LYS A 242 -13.98 8.17 -23.55
C LYS A 242 -13.16 7.03 -22.97
N ILE A 243 -13.72 5.82 -23.08
CA ILE A 243 -13.06 4.57 -22.70
C ILE A 243 -12.90 3.74 -23.96
N ALA A 244 -11.64 3.43 -24.33
CA ALA A 244 -11.28 2.45 -25.33
C ALA A 244 -10.84 1.15 -24.64
N ILE A 245 -11.31 -0.01 -25.11
CA ILE A 245 -10.93 -1.32 -24.55
C ILE A 245 -10.30 -2.14 -25.66
N GLY A 246 -9.16 -2.77 -25.36
CA GLY A 246 -8.44 -3.64 -26.27
C GLY A 246 -7.73 -4.77 -25.51
N ARG A 247 -7.21 -5.74 -26.24
CA ARG A 247 -6.30 -6.75 -25.69
C ARG A 247 -4.90 -6.17 -25.58
N GLY A 248 -4.17 -6.51 -24.50
CA GLY A 248 -2.81 -6.04 -24.28
C GLY A 248 -2.00 -7.00 -23.43
N ASN A 249 -0.73 -6.69 -23.24
CA ASN A 249 0.15 -7.48 -22.37
C ASN A 249 -0.04 -7.08 -20.89
N VAL A 250 -1.12 -7.56 -20.29
CA VAL A 250 -1.48 -7.31 -18.89
C VAL A 250 -0.37 -7.78 -17.93
N ALA A 251 0.35 -8.87 -18.28
CA ALA A 251 1.46 -9.36 -17.48
C ALA A 251 2.60 -8.33 -17.39
N MET A 252 2.89 -7.63 -18.49
CA MET A 252 3.87 -6.55 -18.50
C MET A 252 3.42 -5.34 -17.66
N GLU A 253 2.15 -4.94 -17.82
CA GLU A 253 1.61 -3.78 -17.08
C GLU A 253 1.62 -3.98 -15.55
N SER A 254 1.50 -5.23 -15.08
CA SER A 254 1.44 -5.57 -13.66
C SER A 254 2.72 -6.20 -13.10
N CYS A 255 3.76 -6.42 -13.91
CA CYS A 255 4.96 -7.16 -13.48
C CYS A 255 5.69 -6.48 -12.31
N TRP A 256 5.68 -5.17 -12.24
CA TRP A 256 6.35 -4.39 -11.20
C TRP A 256 5.85 -4.70 -9.78
N ALA A 257 4.58 -5.09 -9.64
CA ALA A 257 3.99 -5.47 -8.36
C ALA A 257 4.24 -6.94 -7.99
N ALA A 258 4.73 -7.75 -8.93
CA ALA A 258 5.03 -9.16 -8.68
C ALA A 258 6.24 -9.31 -7.73
N GLY A 259 6.29 -10.43 -7.01
CA GLY A 259 7.43 -10.78 -6.15
C GLY A 259 8.62 -11.34 -6.92
N LYS A 260 8.38 -11.79 -8.18
CA LYS A 260 9.40 -12.29 -9.09
C LYS A 260 8.99 -12.06 -10.54
N LEU A 261 9.98 -11.92 -11.41
CA LEU A 261 9.81 -11.76 -12.84
C LEU A 261 10.63 -12.86 -13.55
N SER A 262 9.98 -13.79 -14.25
CA SER A 262 10.63 -14.93 -14.89
C SER A 262 10.53 -14.81 -16.40
N PHE A 263 11.64 -15.07 -17.06
CA PHE A 263 11.78 -15.10 -18.52
C PHE A 263 12.13 -16.51 -18.96
N GLU A 264 11.53 -16.96 -20.03
CA GLU A 264 11.84 -18.23 -20.68
C GLU A 264 11.99 -17.99 -22.17
N ARG A 265 13.21 -18.12 -22.67
CA ARG A 265 13.58 -17.92 -24.09
C ARG A 265 13.04 -16.59 -24.66
N GLN A 266 13.06 -15.53 -23.85
CA GLN A 266 12.58 -14.20 -24.25
C GLN A 266 13.67 -13.41 -24.95
N SER A 267 13.27 -12.60 -25.94
CA SER A 267 14.20 -11.71 -26.65
C SER A 267 14.75 -10.64 -25.71
N LEU A 268 15.97 -10.16 -26.00
CA LEU A 268 16.59 -9.06 -25.24
C LEU A 268 15.69 -7.82 -25.20
N GLY A 269 15.04 -7.48 -26.33
CA GLY A 269 14.13 -6.33 -26.40
C GLY A 269 12.90 -6.49 -25.51
N ASP A 270 12.31 -7.69 -25.43
CA ASP A 270 11.19 -7.97 -24.53
C ASP A 270 11.63 -7.86 -23.07
N ILE A 271 12.76 -8.47 -22.73
CA ILE A 271 13.33 -8.42 -21.37
C ILE A 271 13.59 -7.00 -20.94
N CYS A 272 14.19 -6.16 -21.80
CA CYS A 272 14.45 -4.75 -21.52
C CYS A 272 13.16 -3.98 -21.20
N ARG A 273 12.05 -4.24 -21.91
CA ARG A 273 10.75 -3.62 -21.62
C ARG A 273 10.22 -4.00 -20.23
N TYR A 274 10.33 -5.29 -19.85
CA TYR A 274 9.94 -5.73 -18.52
C TYR A 274 10.86 -5.17 -17.43
N MET A 275 12.17 -5.16 -17.67
CA MET A 275 13.14 -4.61 -16.71
C MET A 275 12.93 -3.10 -16.50
N ALA A 276 12.65 -2.34 -17.57
CA ALA A 276 12.33 -0.93 -17.48
C ALA A 276 11.15 -0.67 -16.53
N ARG A 277 10.10 -1.48 -16.64
CA ARG A 277 8.95 -1.43 -15.74
C ARG A 277 9.25 -1.90 -14.31
N TRP A 278 10.06 -2.94 -14.18
CA TRP A 278 10.40 -3.55 -12.89
C TRP A 278 11.27 -2.64 -12.03
N TYR A 279 12.25 -1.98 -12.65
CA TYR A 279 13.22 -1.13 -11.95
C TYR A 279 12.87 0.36 -12.00
N ASP A 280 11.78 0.73 -12.67
CA ASP A 280 11.38 2.13 -12.88
C ASP A 280 12.51 2.97 -13.50
N ILE A 281 13.06 2.48 -14.63
CA ILE A 281 14.19 3.07 -15.32
C ILE A 281 13.95 3.04 -16.83
N GLU A 282 14.45 4.02 -17.55
CA GLU A 282 14.41 4.02 -19.01
C GLU A 282 15.54 3.16 -19.59
N ILE A 283 15.22 2.17 -20.43
CA ILE A 283 16.21 1.28 -21.06
C ILE A 283 16.15 1.45 -22.58
N HIS A 284 17.20 2.03 -23.14
CA HIS A 284 17.40 2.18 -24.57
C HIS A 284 18.20 0.98 -25.09
N ILE A 285 17.68 0.31 -26.12
CA ILE A 285 18.36 -0.82 -26.76
C ILE A 285 18.61 -0.54 -28.23
N ALA A 286 19.80 -0.86 -28.70
CA ALA A 286 20.10 -0.80 -30.14
C ALA A 286 19.19 -1.78 -30.91
N PRO A 287 18.46 -1.33 -31.95
CA PRO A 287 17.51 -2.18 -32.67
C PRO A 287 18.13 -3.45 -33.26
N ALA A 288 19.41 -3.38 -33.63
CA ALA A 288 20.16 -4.50 -34.22
C ALA A 288 20.25 -5.72 -33.31
N ILE A 289 20.29 -5.54 -31.98
CA ILE A 289 20.47 -6.63 -31.00
C ILE A 289 19.19 -7.03 -30.28
N ALA A 290 18.11 -6.25 -30.44
CA ALA A 290 16.86 -6.46 -29.70
C ALA A 290 16.26 -7.88 -29.86
N HIS A 291 16.45 -8.48 -31.01
CA HIS A 291 15.92 -9.81 -31.35
C HIS A 291 16.99 -10.90 -31.56
N ASN A 292 18.28 -10.54 -31.49
CA ASN A 292 19.37 -11.48 -31.77
C ASN A 292 19.66 -12.43 -30.60
N TYR A 293 19.36 -12.00 -29.37
CA TYR A 293 19.67 -12.77 -28.17
C TYR A 293 18.41 -13.12 -27.41
N ALA A 294 18.36 -14.33 -26.87
CA ALA A 294 17.29 -14.82 -26.01
C ALA A 294 17.86 -15.33 -24.68
N TYR A 295 17.18 -15.03 -23.60
CA TYR A 295 17.62 -15.40 -22.25
C TYR A 295 16.52 -16.16 -21.50
N THR A 296 16.96 -16.98 -20.54
CA THR A 296 16.12 -17.67 -19.57
C THR A 296 16.67 -17.42 -18.19
N PHE A 297 15.97 -16.65 -17.37
CA PHE A 297 16.33 -16.38 -15.97
C PHE A 297 15.14 -15.82 -15.19
N THR A 298 15.30 -15.71 -13.87
CA THR A 298 14.30 -15.12 -12.97
C THR A 298 14.94 -14.00 -12.17
N ILE A 299 14.26 -12.87 -12.08
CA ILE A 299 14.60 -11.73 -11.24
C ILE A 299 13.73 -11.79 -9.99
N THR A 300 14.31 -11.55 -8.83
CA THR A 300 13.62 -11.38 -7.54
C THR A 300 14.00 -10.06 -6.89
N ASN A 301 15.20 -9.94 -6.38
CA ASN A 301 15.71 -8.75 -5.72
C ASN A 301 17.09 -8.31 -6.24
N GLU A 302 17.56 -8.94 -7.32
CA GLU A 302 18.86 -8.65 -7.91
C GLU A 302 18.89 -7.21 -8.46
N PRO A 303 19.97 -6.43 -8.21
CA PRO A 303 20.12 -5.11 -8.83
C PRO A 303 20.21 -5.19 -10.35
N LEU A 304 19.68 -4.20 -11.06
CA LEU A 304 19.70 -4.14 -12.50
C LEU A 304 21.11 -4.29 -13.07
N GLU A 305 22.10 -3.63 -12.47
CA GLU A 305 23.50 -3.71 -12.89
C GLU A 305 24.04 -5.15 -12.86
N GLU A 306 23.68 -5.93 -11.84
CA GLU A 306 24.11 -7.31 -11.74
C GLU A 306 23.51 -8.18 -12.85
N ILE A 307 22.24 -7.96 -13.17
CA ILE A 307 21.57 -8.67 -14.26
C ILE A 307 22.21 -8.34 -15.60
N LEU A 308 22.43 -7.05 -15.87
CA LEU A 308 23.09 -6.61 -17.09
C LEU A 308 24.52 -7.15 -17.22
N ARG A 309 25.25 -7.21 -16.09
CA ARG A 309 26.58 -7.81 -16.01
C ARG A 309 26.57 -9.31 -16.33
N ILE A 310 25.58 -10.05 -15.85
CA ILE A 310 25.41 -11.47 -16.18
C ILE A 310 25.07 -11.63 -17.66
N MET A 311 24.14 -10.82 -18.18
CA MET A 311 23.71 -10.86 -19.58
C MET A 311 24.89 -10.54 -20.53
N SER A 312 25.75 -9.59 -20.18
CA SER A 312 26.96 -9.22 -20.96
C SER A 312 28.04 -10.30 -20.97
N ARG A 313 28.04 -11.22 -20.02
CA ARG A 313 28.95 -12.39 -20.00
C ARG A 313 28.42 -13.54 -20.86
N ILE A 314 27.11 -13.58 -21.12
CA ILE A 314 26.47 -14.64 -21.91
C ILE A 314 26.51 -14.28 -23.40
N ASN A 315 26.24 -13.01 -23.72
CA ASN A 315 26.21 -12.51 -25.09
C ASN A 315 27.05 -11.21 -25.20
N PRO A 316 27.60 -10.89 -26.37
CA PRO A 316 28.44 -9.70 -26.55
C PRO A 316 27.61 -8.41 -26.56
N ILE A 317 27.13 -8.01 -25.39
CA ILE A 317 26.44 -6.74 -25.19
C ILE A 317 27.23 -5.85 -24.25
N ALA A 318 27.23 -4.55 -24.52
CA ALA A 318 27.75 -3.49 -23.66
C ALA A 318 26.57 -2.69 -23.06
N TYR A 319 26.73 -2.16 -21.86
CA TYR A 319 25.72 -1.30 -21.23
C TYR A 319 26.35 -0.11 -20.53
N THR A 320 25.65 1.01 -20.53
CA THR A 320 26.11 2.26 -19.90
C THR A 320 24.94 2.91 -19.17
N PHE A 321 25.14 3.21 -17.87
CA PHE A 321 24.21 4.00 -17.08
C PHE A 321 24.44 5.49 -17.30
N ALA A 322 23.38 6.23 -17.59
CA ALA A 322 23.42 7.67 -17.69
C ALA A 322 22.97 8.34 -16.38
N LYS A 323 23.22 9.65 -16.24
CA LYS A 323 22.89 10.41 -15.03
C LYS A 323 21.39 10.70 -14.87
N ASP A 324 20.64 10.56 -15.93
CA ASP A 324 19.20 10.80 -16.02
C ASP A 324 18.33 9.59 -15.66
N ASN A 325 18.91 8.62 -14.96
CA ASN A 325 18.25 7.35 -14.61
C ASN A 325 17.88 6.51 -15.84
N SER A 326 18.71 6.55 -16.88
CA SER A 326 18.55 5.70 -18.07
C SER A 326 19.72 4.75 -18.27
N VAL A 327 19.49 3.67 -19.02
CA VAL A 327 20.51 2.70 -19.43
C VAL A 327 20.46 2.50 -20.93
N THR A 328 21.63 2.56 -21.58
CA THR A 328 21.77 2.21 -22.99
C THR A 328 22.46 0.87 -23.13
N ILE A 329 21.89 -0.02 -23.94
CA ILE A 329 22.42 -1.35 -24.26
C ILE A 329 22.76 -1.39 -25.75
N SER A 330 24.01 -1.73 -26.07
CA SER A 330 24.54 -1.82 -27.43
C SER A 330 25.28 -3.14 -27.64
N GLU A 331 25.68 -3.43 -28.87
CA GLU A 331 26.59 -4.53 -29.15
C GLU A 331 27.99 -4.19 -28.63
N LEU A 332 28.70 -5.21 -28.09
CA LEU A 332 30.10 -5.09 -27.70
C LEU A 332 30.93 -5.12 -29.00
N GLU A 333 31.64 -4.04 -29.30
CA GLU A 333 32.57 -3.92 -30.43
C GLU A 333 33.80 -4.86 -30.27
#